data_8c91eb58df608440e41be1b69ad922df
#
_entry.id   8c91eb58df608440e41be1b69ad922df
#
_cell.length_a   1.000
_cell.length_b   1.000
_cell.length_c   1.000
_cell.angle_alpha   90.00
_cell.angle_beta   90.00
_cell.angle_gamma   90.00
#
_symmetry.space_group_name_H-M   'P 1'
#
loop_
_entity.id
_entity.type
_entity.pdbx_description
1 polymer ?
#
loop_
_entity_poly.entity_id
_entity_poly.type
_entity_poly.pdbx_seq_one_letter_code
_entity_poly.pdbx_strand_id
1 'polypeptide(L)'
;MSYSFHKPGFDDIKWIKEKISERRTECCDFTPGNLIGWSRFFGGEIGSVSDCLVVKIKKYNSYSFPKGKNREEALREMVPYFDFPKFSTIEKHETEILEKLFPGKYEFTEERDSFDYVYSREKLATLGGKKYHGKRNHIA
;
A
#
# COMPACT_ATOMS: atom_id res chain seq x y z
N MET A 1 2.08 21.52 -13.11
CA MET A 1 2.72 20.75 -12.05
C MET A 1 2.99 19.37 -12.58
N SER A 2 4.17 18.82 -12.40
CA SER A 2 4.49 17.45 -12.84
C SER A 2 4.94 16.62 -11.63
N TYR A 3 4.39 15.42 -11.50
CA TYR A 3 4.83 14.49 -10.46
C TYR A 3 6.01 13.67 -10.95
N SER A 4 7.05 13.57 -10.13
CA SER A 4 8.23 12.77 -10.41
C SER A 4 8.16 11.45 -9.65
N PHE A 5 8.46 10.37 -10.35
CA PHE A 5 8.56 9.03 -9.77
C PHE A 5 9.95 8.48 -10.03
N HIS A 6 10.51 7.78 -9.06
CA HIS A 6 11.82 7.13 -9.18
C HIS A 6 11.80 5.72 -8.59
N LYS A 7 12.76 4.91 -8.98
CA LYS A 7 12.91 3.57 -8.42
C LYS A 7 13.33 3.67 -6.95
N PRO A 8 12.62 2.98 -6.02
CA PRO A 8 12.96 3.03 -4.60
C PRO A 8 14.35 2.46 -4.30
N GLY A 9 15.06 3.11 -3.39
CA GLY A 9 16.39 2.72 -2.93
C GLY A 9 16.54 2.83 -1.42
N PHE A 10 17.72 2.52 -0.91
CA PHE A 10 17.99 2.57 0.54
C PHE A 10 17.80 3.95 1.15
N ASP A 11 18.08 5.00 0.38
CA ASP A 11 17.92 6.39 0.84
C ASP A 11 16.47 6.78 1.09
N ASP A 12 15.51 6.06 0.47
CA ASP A 12 14.07 6.29 0.63
C ASP A 12 13.49 5.66 1.90
N ILE A 13 14.20 4.75 2.58
CA ILE A 13 13.68 3.95 3.69
C ILE A 13 13.09 4.83 4.80
N LYS A 14 13.79 5.90 5.18
CA LYS A 14 13.34 6.80 6.23
C LYS A 14 12.02 7.47 5.87
N TRP A 15 11.93 8.00 4.68
CA TRP A 15 10.73 8.67 4.18
C TRP A 15 9.56 7.69 4.02
N ILE A 16 9.79 6.50 3.45
CA ILE A 16 8.75 5.47 3.34
C ILE A 16 8.19 5.12 4.71
N LYS A 17 9.06 4.84 5.69
CA LYS A 17 8.64 4.53 7.06
C LYS A 17 7.82 5.65 7.70
N GLU A 18 8.22 6.90 7.50
CA GLU A 18 7.48 8.06 7.97
C GLU A 18 6.06 8.06 7.40
N LYS A 19 5.92 7.96 6.07
CA LYS A 19 4.61 8.05 5.41
C LYS A 19 3.67 6.89 5.76
N ILE A 20 4.15 5.67 5.84
CA ILE A 20 3.33 4.53 6.27
C ILE A 20 2.96 4.57 7.76
N SER A 21 3.76 5.25 8.61
CA SER A 21 3.46 5.40 10.03
C SER A 21 2.41 6.47 10.32
N GLU A 22 2.27 7.47 9.47
CA GLU A 22 1.28 8.55 9.62
C GLU A 22 -0.17 8.04 9.56
N ARG A 23 -0.40 7.01 8.77
CA ARG A 23 -1.66 6.27 8.67
C ARG A 23 -1.33 4.79 8.51
N ARG A 24 -1.60 4.04 9.56
CA ARG A 24 -1.31 2.61 9.60
C ARG A 24 -1.92 1.89 8.39
N THR A 25 -1.09 1.12 7.71
CA THR A 25 -1.49 0.15 6.70
C THR A 25 -1.16 -1.26 7.20
N GLU A 26 -1.99 -2.23 6.91
CA GLU A 26 -1.75 -3.64 7.20
C GLU A 26 -1.22 -4.41 5.98
N CYS A 27 -1.09 -3.71 4.84
CA CYS A 27 -0.55 -4.27 3.61
C CYS A 27 0.98 -4.32 3.65
N CYS A 28 1.56 -5.51 3.49
CA CYS A 28 3.00 -5.73 3.53
C CYS A 28 3.74 -5.11 2.33
N ASP A 29 3.05 -4.86 1.23
CA ASP A 29 3.64 -4.30 0.01
C ASP A 29 4.25 -2.91 0.20
N PHE A 30 3.77 -2.15 1.20
CA PHE A 30 4.28 -0.81 1.49
C PHE A 30 5.49 -0.80 2.43
N THR A 31 5.94 -1.95 2.90
CA THR A 31 7.20 -1.99 3.68
C THR A 31 8.38 -1.63 2.78
N PRO A 32 9.41 -0.93 3.30
CA PRO A 32 10.58 -0.56 2.50
C PRO A 32 11.26 -1.75 1.83
N GLY A 33 11.34 -2.88 2.55
CA GLY A 33 11.93 -4.11 2.01
C GLY A 33 11.18 -4.63 0.77
N ASN A 34 9.85 -4.66 0.82
CA ASN A 34 9.04 -5.10 -0.30
C ASN A 34 9.07 -4.09 -1.46
N LEU A 35 8.95 -2.80 -1.18
CA LEU A 35 9.03 -1.77 -2.23
C LEU A 35 10.35 -1.83 -2.99
N ILE A 36 11.48 -1.96 -2.29
CA ILE A 36 12.82 -2.04 -2.91
C ILE A 36 13.00 -3.38 -3.62
N GLY A 37 12.68 -4.49 -2.95
CA GLY A 37 12.90 -5.84 -3.47
C GLY A 37 12.08 -6.15 -4.71
N TRP A 38 10.79 -5.81 -4.69
CA TRP A 38 9.86 -6.09 -5.79
C TRP A 38 9.86 -5.06 -6.92
N SER A 39 10.49 -3.89 -6.72
CA SER A 39 10.51 -2.81 -7.73
C SER A 39 11.05 -3.26 -9.09
N ARG A 40 12.03 -4.17 -9.10
CA ARG A 40 12.61 -4.73 -10.33
C ARG A 40 11.62 -5.62 -11.09
N PHE A 41 10.74 -6.31 -10.37
CA PHE A 41 9.84 -7.30 -10.95
C PHE A 41 8.55 -6.67 -11.49
N PHE A 42 8.01 -5.71 -10.75
CA PHE A 42 6.74 -5.06 -11.08
C PHE A 42 6.92 -3.68 -11.75
N GLY A 43 8.16 -3.22 -11.90
CA GLY A 43 8.42 -1.86 -12.39
C GLY A 43 7.90 -0.81 -11.42
N GLY A 44 8.05 -1.06 -10.10
CA GLY A 44 7.59 -0.15 -9.05
C GLY A 44 8.46 1.10 -8.98
N GLU A 45 7.81 2.26 -9.01
CA GLU A 45 8.43 3.56 -8.77
C GLU A 45 7.66 4.27 -7.67
N ILE A 46 8.35 5.06 -6.86
CA ILE A 46 7.75 5.84 -5.79
C ILE A 46 7.82 7.34 -6.09
N GLY A 47 6.82 8.06 -5.64
CA GLY A 47 6.76 9.51 -5.76
C GLY A 47 5.93 10.14 -4.65
N SER A 48 5.96 11.46 -4.56
CA SER A 48 5.20 12.23 -3.58
C SER A 48 4.07 13.00 -4.25
N VAL A 49 2.87 12.91 -3.69
CA VAL A 49 1.71 13.72 -4.04
C VAL A 49 1.12 14.26 -2.73
N SER A 50 1.01 15.57 -2.58
CA SER A 50 0.54 16.22 -1.35
C SER A 50 1.19 15.65 -0.09
N ASP A 51 2.51 15.44 -0.13
CA ASP A 51 3.30 14.84 0.95
C ASP A 51 2.89 13.39 1.32
N CYS A 52 2.21 12.67 0.43
CA CYS A 52 1.91 11.25 0.56
C CYS A 52 2.79 10.40 -0.35
N LEU A 53 3.15 9.22 0.13
CA LEU A 53 3.80 8.20 -0.70
C LEU A 53 2.78 7.61 -1.68
N VAL A 54 3.12 7.65 -2.96
CA VAL A 54 2.39 6.99 -4.03
C VAL A 54 3.33 6.05 -4.77
N VAL A 55 2.90 4.83 -4.99
CA VAL A 55 3.63 3.83 -5.78
C VAL A 55 3.00 3.72 -7.16
N LYS A 56 3.80 3.91 -8.20
CA LYS A 56 3.41 3.64 -9.59
C LYS A 56 3.89 2.24 -9.97
N ILE A 57 3.00 1.39 -10.43
CA ILE A 57 3.29 0.00 -10.79
C ILE A 57 3.17 -0.15 -12.31
N LYS A 58 4.30 -0.08 -13.01
CA LYS A 58 4.33 -0.08 -14.48
C LYS A 58 3.72 -1.34 -15.10
N LYS A 59 4.00 -2.51 -14.52
CA LYS A 59 3.49 -3.79 -15.02
C LYS A 59 1.97 -3.83 -15.14
N TYR A 60 1.26 -3.16 -14.23
CA TYR A 60 -0.21 -3.15 -14.20
C TYR A 60 -0.82 -1.82 -14.66
N ASN A 61 0.03 -0.86 -15.05
CA ASN A 61 -0.37 0.50 -15.35
C ASN A 61 -1.30 1.08 -14.26
N SER A 62 -0.87 0.95 -13.03
CA SER A 62 -1.68 1.32 -11.86
C SER A 62 -0.88 2.11 -10.85
N TYR A 63 -1.60 2.72 -9.91
CA TYR A 63 -1.03 3.44 -8.76
C TYR A 63 -1.53 2.83 -7.46
N SER A 64 -0.76 2.99 -6.40
CA SER A 64 -1.25 2.70 -5.05
C SER A 64 -2.19 3.80 -4.56
N PHE A 65 -3.03 3.47 -3.59
CA PHE A 65 -3.68 4.48 -2.77
C PHE A 65 -2.61 5.30 -2.02
N PRO A 66 -2.73 6.65 -1.92
CA PRO A 66 -1.75 7.48 -1.24
C PRO A 66 -1.59 7.11 0.24
N LYS A 67 -0.36 6.94 0.71
CA LYS A 67 -0.03 6.65 2.11
C LYS A 67 0.56 7.88 2.77
N GLY A 68 -0.11 8.40 3.79
CA GLY A 68 0.25 9.62 4.50
C GLY A 68 -0.95 10.33 5.09
N LYS A 69 -0.73 11.45 5.75
CA LYS A 69 -1.79 12.24 6.41
C LYS A 69 -2.76 12.86 5.42
N ASN A 70 -2.24 13.40 4.31
CA ASN A 70 -2.99 14.20 3.36
C ASN A 70 -3.59 13.36 2.22
N ARG A 71 -3.93 12.10 2.48
CA ARG A 71 -4.34 11.14 1.45
C ARG A 71 -5.57 11.56 0.63
N GLU A 72 -6.55 12.24 1.23
CA GLU A 72 -7.72 12.74 0.49
C GLU A 72 -7.35 13.90 -0.44
N GLU A 73 -6.44 14.79 0.00
CA GLU A 73 -5.92 15.87 -0.82
C GLU A 73 -5.09 15.31 -1.98
N ALA A 74 -4.20 14.36 -1.69
CA ALA A 74 -3.43 13.66 -2.71
C ALA A 74 -4.33 13.00 -3.77
N LEU A 75 -5.45 12.40 -3.36
CA LEU A 75 -6.43 11.84 -4.30
C LEU A 75 -7.10 12.90 -5.16
N ARG A 76 -7.52 14.04 -4.56
CA ARG A 76 -8.12 15.16 -5.32
C ARG A 76 -7.17 15.74 -6.36
N GLU A 77 -5.88 15.72 -6.10
CA GLU A 77 -4.86 16.18 -7.05
C GLU A 77 -4.54 15.12 -8.11
N MET A 78 -4.22 13.89 -7.68
CA MET A 78 -3.71 12.87 -8.61
C MET A 78 -4.79 12.27 -9.52
N VAL A 79 -6.01 12.10 -9.04
CA VAL A 79 -7.07 11.44 -9.83
C VAL A 79 -7.38 12.21 -11.12
N PRO A 80 -7.67 13.53 -11.10
CA PRO A 80 -7.85 14.28 -12.33
C PRO A 80 -6.54 14.45 -13.14
N TYR A 81 -5.40 14.55 -12.47
CA TYR A 81 -4.11 14.71 -13.15
C TYR A 81 -3.75 13.49 -14.02
N PHE A 82 -4.00 12.28 -13.54
CA PHE A 82 -3.73 11.03 -14.25
C PHE A 82 -4.96 10.47 -15.00
N ASP A 83 -6.01 11.28 -15.15
CA ASP A 83 -7.25 10.92 -15.84
C ASP A 83 -7.90 9.65 -15.30
N PHE A 84 -8.29 9.67 -14.02
CA PHE A 84 -8.90 8.55 -13.31
C PHE A 84 -8.07 7.25 -13.40
N PRO A 85 -6.88 7.25 -12.81
CA PRO A 85 -5.96 6.13 -12.93
C PRO A 85 -6.50 4.87 -12.25
N LYS A 86 -6.09 3.71 -12.74
CA LYS A 86 -6.32 2.45 -12.06
C LYS A 86 -5.55 2.43 -10.74
N PHE A 87 -6.20 2.06 -9.67
CA PHE A 87 -5.57 1.76 -8.39
C PHE A 87 -5.41 0.26 -8.21
N SER A 88 -4.34 -0.15 -7.54
CA SER A 88 -4.10 -1.53 -7.10
C SER A 88 -3.62 -1.54 -5.65
N THR A 89 -3.73 -2.69 -4.99
CA THR A 89 -3.33 -2.85 -3.59
C THR A 89 -4.06 -1.85 -2.67
N ILE A 90 -5.39 -1.82 -2.78
CA ILE A 90 -6.27 -0.97 -1.98
C ILE A 90 -6.81 -1.78 -0.80
N GLU A 91 -6.74 -1.21 0.40
CA GLU A 91 -7.37 -1.78 1.58
C GLU A 91 -8.88 -1.44 1.59
N LYS A 92 -9.69 -2.33 2.18
CA LYS A 92 -11.16 -2.18 2.15
C LYS A 92 -11.67 -0.80 2.59
N HIS A 93 -11.11 -0.25 3.66
CA HIS A 93 -11.51 1.08 4.14
C HIS A 93 -11.13 2.23 3.20
N GLU A 94 -10.16 2.02 2.30
CA GLU A 94 -9.73 3.00 1.30
C GLU A 94 -10.71 3.10 0.13
N THR A 95 -11.47 2.01 -0.16
CA THR A 95 -12.53 2.05 -1.18
C THR A 95 -13.64 3.02 -0.82
N GLU A 96 -13.98 3.13 0.48
CA GLU A 96 -14.99 4.06 0.97
C GLU A 96 -14.57 5.53 0.75
N ILE A 97 -13.28 5.82 0.88
CA ILE A 97 -12.73 7.14 0.62
C ILE A 97 -12.81 7.49 -0.87
N LEU A 98 -12.44 6.55 -1.74
CA LEU A 98 -12.56 6.74 -3.20
C LEU A 98 -14.00 6.98 -3.62
N GLU A 99 -14.94 6.17 -3.11
CA GLU A 99 -16.36 6.33 -3.43
C GLU A 99 -16.93 7.66 -2.91
N LYS A 100 -16.52 8.11 -1.72
CA LYS A 100 -16.89 9.42 -1.16
C LYS A 100 -16.40 10.59 -2.02
N LEU A 101 -15.16 10.52 -2.50
CA LEU A 101 -14.52 11.61 -3.26
C LEU A 101 -14.91 11.60 -4.73
N PHE A 102 -15.12 10.43 -5.30
CA PHE A 102 -15.40 10.22 -6.72
C PHE A 102 -16.57 9.24 -6.91
N PRO A 103 -17.79 9.62 -6.54
CA PRO A 103 -18.95 8.72 -6.56
C PRO A 103 -19.19 8.07 -7.92
N GLY A 104 -19.28 6.74 -7.96
CA GLY A 104 -19.56 5.98 -9.17
C GLY A 104 -18.47 6.02 -10.24
N LYS A 105 -17.26 6.47 -9.92
CA LYS A 105 -16.14 6.55 -10.88
C LYS A 105 -15.25 5.32 -10.85
N TYR A 106 -15.30 4.51 -9.80
CA TYR A 106 -14.47 3.33 -9.62
C TYR A 106 -15.33 2.09 -9.40
N GLU A 107 -14.92 1.00 -10.02
CA GLU A 107 -15.39 -0.35 -9.73
C GLU A 107 -14.30 -1.07 -8.93
N PHE A 108 -14.71 -1.79 -7.87
CA PHE A 108 -13.79 -2.47 -6.96
C PHE A 108 -13.91 -3.98 -7.12
N THR A 109 -12.76 -4.64 -7.32
CA THR A 109 -12.67 -6.09 -7.39
C THR A 109 -11.81 -6.62 -6.25
N GLU A 110 -12.33 -7.60 -5.53
CA GLU A 110 -11.62 -8.26 -4.45
C GLU A 110 -10.77 -9.42 -5.01
N GLU A 111 -9.45 -9.34 -4.79
CA GLU A 111 -8.49 -10.37 -5.23
C GLU A 111 -8.03 -11.21 -4.04
N ARG A 112 -8.74 -12.30 -3.75
CA ARG A 112 -8.49 -13.18 -2.61
C ARG A 112 -7.06 -13.69 -2.52
N ASP A 113 -6.44 -14.01 -3.65
CA ASP A 113 -5.08 -14.56 -3.72
C ASP A 113 -3.99 -13.55 -3.29
N SER A 114 -4.36 -12.26 -3.27
CA SER A 114 -3.47 -11.17 -2.86
C SER A 114 -3.65 -10.73 -1.40
N PHE A 115 -4.44 -11.47 -0.61
CA PHE A 115 -4.70 -11.11 0.79
C PHE A 115 -3.51 -11.41 1.68
N ASP A 116 -3.15 -10.43 2.52
CA ASP A 116 -2.15 -10.61 3.56
C ASP A 116 -2.69 -11.38 4.77
N TYR A 117 -1.82 -12.18 5.38
CA TYR A 117 -2.10 -12.80 6.66
C TYR A 117 -1.74 -11.84 7.79
N VAL A 118 -2.75 -11.33 8.49
CA VAL A 118 -2.55 -10.38 9.59
C VAL A 118 -2.65 -11.11 10.93
N TYR A 119 -1.61 -10.95 11.76
CA TYR A 119 -1.53 -11.52 13.10
C TYR A 119 -1.23 -10.43 14.12
N SER A 120 -1.84 -10.51 15.31
CA SER A 120 -1.42 -9.65 16.40
C SER A 120 -0.04 -10.09 16.92
N ARG A 121 0.80 -9.11 17.26
CA ARG A 121 2.13 -9.36 17.82
C ARG A 121 2.07 -10.24 19.08
N GLU A 122 1.12 -9.96 19.97
CA GLU A 122 0.94 -10.72 21.23
C GLU A 122 0.62 -12.18 20.96
N LYS A 123 -0.31 -12.44 20.03
CA LYS A 123 -0.69 -13.81 19.64
C LYS A 123 0.47 -14.57 19.01
N LEU A 124 1.29 -13.89 18.20
CA LEU A 124 2.49 -14.52 17.62
C LEU A 124 3.58 -14.77 18.65
N ALA A 125 3.78 -13.86 19.60
CA ALA A 125 4.79 -14.00 20.66
C ALA A 125 4.49 -15.16 21.59
N THR A 126 3.21 -15.38 21.93
CA THR A 126 2.79 -16.45 22.85
C THR A 126 2.50 -17.76 22.15
N LEU A 127 2.07 -17.72 20.88
CA LEU A 127 1.57 -18.87 20.08
C LEU A 127 0.58 -19.75 20.85
N GLY A 128 -0.20 -19.17 21.77
CA GLY A 128 -1.13 -19.89 22.66
C GLY A 128 -2.36 -20.45 21.92
N GLY A 129 -2.94 -21.53 22.52
CA GLY A 129 -4.18 -22.13 22.07
C GLY A 129 -4.07 -23.06 20.85
N LYS A 130 -5.20 -23.73 20.53
CA LYS A 130 -5.28 -24.69 19.43
C LYS A 130 -4.97 -24.11 18.05
N LYS A 131 -5.34 -22.85 17.83
CA LYS A 131 -5.15 -22.14 16.55
C LYS A 131 -3.69 -22.10 16.08
N TYR A 132 -2.75 -22.04 17.00
CA TYR A 132 -1.32 -21.94 16.69
C TYR A 132 -0.53 -23.24 16.89
N HIS A 133 -1.22 -24.39 17.12
CA HIS A 133 -0.56 -25.69 17.34
C HIS A 133 0.41 -26.05 16.22
N GLY A 134 -0.02 -25.93 14.95
CA GLY A 134 0.84 -26.20 13.79
C GLY A 134 2.07 -25.29 13.73
N LYS A 135 1.91 -24.00 14.06
CA LYS A 135 3.04 -23.04 14.08
C LYS A 135 4.06 -23.39 15.19
N ARG A 136 3.58 -23.76 16.39
CA ARG A 136 4.49 -24.21 17.48
C ARG A 136 5.30 -25.44 17.08
N ASN A 137 4.67 -26.42 16.45
CA ASN A 137 5.36 -27.62 15.99
C ASN A 137 6.40 -27.30 14.90
N HIS A 138 6.13 -26.32 14.06
CA HIS A 138 7.05 -25.89 13.01
C HIS A 138 8.30 -25.20 13.57
N ILE A 139 8.14 -24.46 14.67
CA ILE A 139 9.25 -23.76 15.35
C ILE A 139 10.06 -24.74 16.21
N ALA A 140 9.41 -25.70 16.83
CA ALA A 140 10.08 -26.73 17.66
C ALA A 140 10.95 -27.67 16.81
#